data_a507b46941f05687f0f2990f70675c7f
#
_entry.id   a507b46941f05687f0f2990f70675c7f
#
_cell.length_a   1.000
_cell.length_b   1.000
_cell.length_c   1.000
_cell.angle_alpha   90.00
_cell.angle_beta   90.00
_cell.angle_gamma   90.00
#
_symmetry.space_group_name_H-M   'P 1'
#
loop_
_entity.id
_entity.type
_entity.pdbx_description
1 polymer ?
#
loop_
_entity_poly.entity_id
_entity_poly.type
_entity_poly.pdbx_seq_one_letter_code
_entity_poly.pdbx_strand_id
1 'polypeptide(L)'
;VADGTWDTVLAGDLVRRADSGGLFLSEDPSADAPRARSGEISATGPMFGARMRWPEGRPEQIEREVLASRLGDASVLERFGKLGEGARRALRVVPGELTVEAIEGEADAIAVRFVLPKGSYATTLIGQVCEAQDASRPGYGKETETSTESDPLQDAQLGSE
;
A
#
# COMPACT_ATOMS: atom_id res chain seq x y z
N VAL A 1 6.01 0.61 -9.17
CA VAL A 1 5.41 -0.75 -9.16
C VAL A 1 5.41 -1.32 -10.57
N ALA A 2 5.18 -0.50 -11.62
CA ALA A 2 5.20 -0.95 -13.02
C ALA A 2 6.58 -1.44 -13.51
N ASP A 3 7.65 -1.01 -12.89
CA ASP A 3 9.04 -1.31 -13.20
C ASP A 3 9.64 -2.49 -12.43
N GLY A 4 8.82 -3.20 -11.64
CA GLY A 4 9.26 -4.40 -10.90
C GLY A 4 10.28 -4.13 -9.79
N THR A 5 10.39 -2.88 -9.30
CA THR A 5 11.37 -2.49 -8.28
C THR A 5 10.89 -2.68 -6.84
N TRP A 6 9.67 -3.11 -6.66
CA TRP A 6 9.04 -3.23 -5.33
C TRP A 6 9.61 -4.35 -4.45
N ASP A 7 10.41 -5.26 -5.01
CA ASP A 7 11.13 -6.32 -4.31
C ASP A 7 12.64 -6.02 -4.17
N THR A 8 13.07 -4.83 -4.56
CA THR A 8 14.46 -4.40 -4.43
C THR A 8 14.70 -3.72 -3.09
N VAL A 9 15.93 -3.82 -2.62
CA VAL A 9 16.42 -3.14 -1.41
C VAL A 9 17.51 -2.17 -1.83
N LEU A 10 17.49 -0.97 -1.28
CA LEU A 10 18.51 0.06 -1.48
C LEU A 10 19.47 0.10 -0.31
N ALA A 11 20.69 0.61 -0.54
CA ALA A 11 21.60 0.90 0.57
C ALA A 11 20.99 1.92 1.51
N GLY A 12 20.98 1.61 2.80
CA GLY A 12 20.37 2.44 3.82
C GLY A 12 18.88 2.18 4.06
N ASP A 13 18.24 1.27 3.33
CA ASP A 13 16.88 0.86 3.65
C ASP A 13 16.77 0.23 5.03
N LEU A 14 15.70 0.56 5.75
CA LEU A 14 15.26 -0.22 6.89
C LEU A 14 14.46 -1.43 6.39
N VAL A 15 15.03 -2.59 6.62
CA VAL A 15 14.52 -3.87 6.15
C VAL A 15 13.94 -4.66 7.32
N ARG A 16 12.81 -5.32 7.09
CA ARG A 16 12.13 -6.17 8.07
C ARG A 16 12.29 -7.64 7.72
N ARG A 17 12.66 -8.45 8.69
CA ARG A 17 12.69 -9.91 8.60
C ARG A 17 11.27 -10.46 8.67
N ALA A 18 10.96 -11.42 7.82
CA ALA A 18 9.65 -12.05 7.80
C ALA A 18 9.42 -12.97 9.02
N ASP A 19 10.44 -13.64 9.50
CA ASP A 19 10.38 -14.60 10.61
C ASP A 19 10.17 -13.92 11.97
N SER A 20 11.01 -12.94 12.30
CA SER A 20 11.07 -12.31 13.62
C SER A 20 10.41 -10.94 13.68
N GLY A 21 10.17 -10.32 12.51
CA GLY A 21 9.74 -8.93 12.43
C GLY A 21 10.81 -7.91 12.81
N GLY A 22 12.05 -8.38 13.06
CA GLY A 22 13.18 -7.52 13.40
C GLY A 22 13.54 -6.56 12.28
N LEU A 23 13.93 -5.33 12.64
CA LEU A 23 14.35 -4.29 11.70
C LEU A 23 15.88 -4.14 11.74
N PHE A 24 16.49 -4.07 10.56
CA PHE A 24 17.91 -3.76 10.41
C PHE A 24 18.15 -2.84 9.21
N LEU A 25 19.32 -2.23 9.14
CA LEU A 25 19.74 -1.40 8.00
C LEU A 25 20.41 -2.29 6.96
N SER A 26 20.04 -2.14 5.71
CA SER A 26 20.71 -2.81 4.59
C SER A 26 21.97 -2.00 4.23
N GLU A 27 23.12 -2.53 4.57
CA GLU A 27 24.44 -1.95 4.22
C GLU A 27 24.91 -2.47 2.85
N ASP A 28 24.58 -3.70 2.51
CA ASP A 28 24.92 -4.34 1.23
C ASP A 28 23.65 -4.85 0.51
N PRO A 29 23.06 -4.02 -0.38
CA PRO A 29 21.89 -4.43 -1.15
C PRO A 29 22.13 -5.66 -2.02
N SER A 30 23.38 -5.91 -2.45
CA SER A 30 23.68 -7.06 -3.30
C SER A 30 23.58 -8.37 -2.52
N ALA A 31 24.01 -8.38 -1.27
CA ALA A 31 23.85 -9.51 -0.35
C ALA A 31 22.40 -9.72 0.07
N ASP A 32 21.63 -8.63 0.21
CA ASP A 32 20.24 -8.68 0.64
C ASP A 32 19.25 -8.97 -0.51
N ALA A 33 19.61 -8.73 -1.77
CA ALA A 33 18.74 -8.91 -2.91
C ALA A 33 18.18 -10.34 -3.06
N PRO A 34 18.94 -11.44 -2.89
CA PRO A 34 18.38 -12.79 -2.94
C PRO A 34 17.34 -13.03 -1.85
N ARG A 35 17.59 -12.54 -0.64
CA ARG A 35 16.71 -12.66 0.53
C ARG A 35 15.42 -11.85 0.35
N ALA A 36 15.54 -10.67 -0.26
CA ALA A 36 14.38 -9.86 -0.62
C ALA A 36 13.52 -10.57 -1.66
N ARG A 37 14.12 -11.12 -2.73
CA ARG A 37 13.39 -11.87 -3.75
C ARG A 37 12.68 -13.10 -3.19
N SER A 38 13.31 -13.84 -2.29
CA SER A 38 12.68 -15.00 -1.64
C SER A 38 11.57 -14.64 -0.64
N GLY A 39 11.45 -13.36 -0.26
CA GLY A 39 10.50 -12.93 0.76
C GLY A 39 10.96 -13.12 2.20
N GLU A 40 12.20 -13.53 2.43
CA GLU A 40 12.82 -13.63 3.76
C GLU A 40 12.88 -12.27 4.45
N ILE A 41 13.13 -11.23 3.65
CA ILE A 41 13.15 -9.84 4.10
C ILE A 41 12.34 -8.95 3.15
N SER A 42 11.92 -7.80 3.63
CA SER A 42 11.25 -6.77 2.85
C SER A 42 11.74 -5.39 3.26
N ALA A 43 12.00 -4.51 2.29
CA ALA A 43 12.11 -3.08 2.57
C ALA A 43 10.84 -2.60 3.28
N THR A 44 10.96 -1.55 4.07
CA THR A 44 9.84 -1.02 4.86
C THR A 44 9.48 0.40 4.42
N GLY A 45 8.19 0.69 4.47
CA GLY A 45 7.67 2.05 4.32
C GLY A 45 7.31 2.69 5.67
N PRO A 46 7.30 4.02 5.75
CA PRO A 46 7.02 4.76 6.96
C PRO A 46 5.51 4.79 7.25
N MET A 47 5.17 4.58 8.51
CA MET A 47 3.98 5.15 9.13
C MET A 47 4.47 6.32 9.97
N PHE A 48 4.47 7.51 9.39
CA PHE A 48 5.10 8.68 9.98
C PHE A 48 4.63 8.96 11.40
N GLY A 49 5.58 9.28 12.28
CA GLY A 49 5.32 9.62 13.67
C GLY A 49 6.59 10.09 14.37
N ALA A 50 6.44 10.66 15.58
CA ALA A 50 7.49 11.39 16.28
C ALA A 50 8.71 10.55 16.67
N ARG A 51 8.56 9.24 16.81
CA ARG A 51 9.63 8.31 17.25
C ARG A 51 9.94 7.22 16.23
N MET A 52 9.47 7.39 15.01
CA MET A 52 9.74 6.43 13.95
C MET A 52 11.23 6.38 13.62
N ARG A 53 11.76 5.18 13.46
CA ARG A 53 13.12 4.99 12.97
C ARG A 53 13.19 5.36 11.48
N TRP A 54 14.12 6.22 11.12
CA TRP A 54 14.38 6.62 9.73
C TRP A 54 15.37 5.65 9.07
N PRO A 55 15.26 5.43 7.75
CA PRO A 55 16.32 4.82 6.96
C PRO A 55 17.49 5.80 6.80
N GLU A 56 18.50 5.42 6.03
CA GLU A 56 19.68 6.27 5.79
C GLU A 56 19.87 6.53 4.30
N GLY A 57 20.55 7.64 3.96
CA GLY A 57 20.92 7.95 2.58
C GLY A 57 19.73 8.20 1.65
N ARG A 58 19.72 7.53 0.50
CA ARG A 58 18.69 7.76 -0.52
C ARG A 58 17.26 7.41 -0.06
N PRO A 59 17.01 6.28 0.61
CA PRO A 59 15.69 5.98 1.17
C PRO A 59 15.17 7.06 2.13
N GLU A 60 16.04 7.58 3.01
CA GLU A 60 15.67 8.68 3.91
C GLU A 60 15.25 9.93 3.14
N GLN A 61 16.03 10.30 2.13
CA GLN A 61 15.72 11.46 1.28
C GLN A 61 14.33 11.34 0.64
N ILE A 62 14.03 10.17 0.04
CA ILE A 62 12.73 9.90 -0.57
C ILE A 62 11.59 10.06 0.45
N GLU A 63 11.74 9.46 1.62
CA GLU A 63 10.71 9.54 2.65
C GLU A 63 10.49 10.97 3.17
N ARG A 64 11.58 11.74 3.33
CA ARG A 64 11.49 13.15 3.73
C ARG A 64 10.87 14.03 2.65
N GLU A 65 11.20 13.80 1.39
CA GLU A 65 10.58 14.49 0.25
C GLU A 65 9.06 14.24 0.20
N VAL A 66 8.64 12.99 0.38
CA VAL A 66 7.21 12.63 0.43
C VAL A 66 6.52 13.28 1.62
N LEU A 67 7.14 13.25 2.80
CA LEU A 67 6.59 13.88 3.99
C LEU A 67 6.43 15.40 3.79
N ALA A 68 7.47 16.06 3.30
CA ALA A 68 7.47 17.49 3.05
C ALA A 68 6.41 17.90 2.02
N SER A 69 6.23 17.10 0.97
CA SER A 69 5.21 17.36 -0.05
C SER A 69 3.78 17.31 0.48
N ARG A 70 3.53 16.58 1.58
CA ARG A 70 2.20 16.38 2.15
C ARG A 70 1.91 17.24 3.38
N LEU A 71 2.91 17.46 4.22
CA LEU A 71 2.76 18.13 5.52
C LEU A 71 3.59 19.43 5.64
N GLY A 72 4.44 19.73 4.68
CA GLY A 72 5.32 20.90 4.66
C GLY A 72 6.57 20.68 5.52
N ASP A 73 6.45 20.54 6.84
CA ASP A 73 7.58 20.39 7.74
C ASP A 73 7.44 19.16 8.63
N ALA A 74 8.54 18.39 8.76
CA ALA A 74 8.61 17.21 9.63
C ALA A 74 8.42 17.54 11.12
N SER A 75 8.67 18.77 11.56
CA SER A 75 8.42 19.23 12.93
C SER A 75 6.95 19.11 13.36
N VAL A 76 6.04 19.06 12.39
CA VAL A 76 4.61 18.79 12.64
C VAL A 76 4.42 17.44 13.35
N LEU A 77 5.26 16.46 13.08
CA LEU A 77 5.16 15.14 13.71
C LEU A 77 5.43 15.18 15.21
N GLU A 78 6.31 16.10 15.67
CA GLU A 78 6.62 16.26 17.08
C GLU A 78 5.41 16.73 17.90
N ARG A 79 4.55 17.56 17.29
CA ARG A 79 3.30 18.04 17.92
C ARG A 79 2.33 16.92 18.18
N PHE A 80 2.39 15.85 17.41
CA PHE A 80 1.53 14.67 17.52
C PHE A 80 2.19 13.51 18.29
N GLY A 81 3.33 13.72 18.92
CA GLY A 81 4.10 12.68 19.60
C GLY A 81 3.32 11.85 20.64
N LYS A 82 2.26 12.41 21.21
CA LYS A 82 1.34 11.68 22.11
C LYS A 82 0.27 10.88 21.38
N LEU A 83 -0.01 11.18 20.12
CA LEU A 83 -1.05 10.55 19.32
C LEU A 83 -0.52 9.47 18.39
N GLY A 84 0.79 9.50 18.06
CA GLY A 84 1.40 8.54 17.17
C GLY A 84 2.92 8.52 17.25
N GLU A 85 3.46 7.43 17.79
CA GLU A 85 4.92 7.24 17.82
C GLU A 85 5.50 6.97 16.43
N GLY A 86 4.65 6.53 15.51
CA GLY A 86 5.07 6.06 14.19
C GLY A 86 5.57 4.61 14.21
N ALA A 87 5.66 4.03 13.03
CA ALA A 87 6.11 2.65 12.87
C ALA A 87 6.68 2.40 11.46
N ARG A 88 7.26 1.23 11.27
CA ARG A 88 7.70 0.75 9.95
C ARG A 88 6.85 -0.43 9.55
N ARG A 89 6.39 -0.46 8.30
CA ARG A 89 5.68 -1.60 7.72
C ARG A 89 6.43 -2.18 6.55
N ALA A 90 6.47 -3.51 6.48
CA ALA A 90 6.96 -4.19 5.29
C ALA A 90 6.16 -3.74 4.06
N LEU A 91 6.86 -3.39 2.99
CA LEU A 91 6.24 -3.01 1.71
C LEU A 91 5.66 -4.22 0.98
N ARG A 92 6.19 -5.40 1.27
CA ARG A 92 5.75 -6.66 0.69
C ARG A 92 5.48 -7.70 1.77
N VAL A 93 4.42 -8.44 1.59
CA VAL A 93 4.06 -9.60 2.40
C VAL A 93 3.84 -10.78 1.47
N VAL A 94 4.45 -11.91 1.79
CA VAL A 94 4.22 -13.17 1.09
C VAL A 94 3.16 -13.94 1.89
N PRO A 95 2.02 -14.29 1.29
CA PRO A 95 1.02 -15.13 1.96
C PRO A 95 1.58 -16.54 2.15
N GLY A 96 1.36 -17.10 3.33
CA GLY A 96 1.64 -18.50 3.59
C GLY A 96 0.49 -19.41 3.17
N GLU A 97 0.77 -20.68 2.92
CA GLU A 97 -0.24 -21.73 2.69
C GLU A 97 -1.30 -21.35 1.64
N LEU A 98 -0.87 -20.64 0.57
CA LEU A 98 -1.79 -20.21 -0.46
C LEU A 98 -2.26 -21.39 -1.30
N THR A 99 -3.58 -21.63 -1.29
CA THR A 99 -4.25 -22.58 -2.20
C THR A 99 -5.38 -21.90 -2.95
N VAL A 100 -5.60 -22.33 -4.17
CA VAL A 100 -6.71 -21.90 -5.03
C VAL A 100 -7.39 -23.14 -5.57
N GLU A 101 -8.67 -23.31 -5.30
CA GLU A 101 -9.45 -24.49 -5.66
C GLU A 101 -10.76 -24.04 -6.32
N ALA A 102 -11.21 -24.78 -7.34
CA ALA A 102 -12.56 -24.60 -7.86
C ALA A 102 -13.59 -25.12 -6.83
N ILE A 103 -14.72 -24.46 -6.74
CA ILE A 103 -15.82 -24.95 -5.89
C ILE A 103 -16.66 -25.94 -6.69
N GLU A 104 -16.78 -27.17 -6.19
CA GLU A 104 -17.54 -28.21 -6.84
C GLU A 104 -19.02 -27.82 -6.95
N GLY A 105 -19.57 -27.89 -8.18
CA GLY A 105 -20.94 -27.50 -8.47
C GLY A 105 -21.17 -26.01 -8.76
N GLU A 106 -20.14 -25.17 -8.66
CA GLU A 106 -20.20 -23.74 -8.97
C GLU A 106 -19.18 -23.37 -10.04
N ALA A 107 -19.64 -23.26 -11.30
CA ALA A 107 -18.76 -23.09 -12.47
C ALA A 107 -17.92 -21.81 -12.43
N ASP A 108 -18.40 -20.75 -11.76
CA ASP A 108 -17.79 -19.41 -11.74
C ASP A 108 -17.25 -19.03 -10.35
N ALA A 109 -17.02 -20.02 -9.47
CA ALA A 109 -16.58 -19.76 -8.11
C ALA A 109 -15.25 -20.48 -7.80
N ILE A 110 -14.39 -19.79 -7.08
CA ILE A 110 -13.13 -20.34 -6.56
C ILE A 110 -13.02 -20.11 -5.05
N ALA A 111 -12.40 -21.04 -4.37
CA ALA A 111 -12.00 -20.88 -2.98
C ALA A 111 -10.52 -20.53 -2.92
N VAL A 112 -10.19 -19.43 -2.26
CA VAL A 112 -8.81 -19.02 -2.02
C VAL A 112 -8.54 -19.09 -0.53
N ARG A 113 -7.55 -19.90 -0.12
CA ARG A 113 -7.11 -20.01 1.27
C ARG A 113 -5.68 -19.54 1.40
N PHE A 114 -5.38 -18.82 2.45
CA PHE A 114 -4.04 -18.30 2.74
C PHE A 114 -3.89 -17.91 4.21
N VAL A 115 -2.65 -17.83 4.66
CA VAL A 115 -2.29 -17.31 5.98
C VAL A 115 -1.55 -15.98 5.77
N LEU A 116 -2.01 -14.94 6.47
CA LEU A 116 -1.37 -13.63 6.45
C LEU A 116 -0.77 -13.29 7.81
N PRO A 117 0.39 -12.63 7.86
CA PRO A 117 0.95 -12.08 9.08
C PRO A 117 0.00 -11.05 9.70
N LYS A 118 0.08 -10.91 11.03
CA LYS A 118 -0.69 -9.90 11.77
C LYS A 118 -0.48 -8.50 11.19
N GLY A 119 -1.57 -7.80 10.92
CA GLY A 119 -1.56 -6.44 10.37
C GLY A 119 -1.59 -6.39 8.84
N SER A 120 -1.74 -7.54 8.17
CA SER A 120 -2.02 -7.61 6.73
C SER A 120 -3.52 -7.84 6.50
N TYR A 121 -4.02 -7.40 5.34
CA TYR A 121 -5.44 -7.44 5.02
C TYR A 121 -5.71 -8.33 3.80
N ALA A 122 -6.65 -9.26 3.95
CA ALA A 122 -7.06 -10.17 2.88
C ALA A 122 -7.58 -9.42 1.65
N THR A 123 -8.33 -8.35 1.86
CA THR A 123 -8.84 -7.49 0.79
C THR A 123 -7.74 -6.86 -0.05
N THR A 124 -6.60 -6.52 0.57
CA THR A 124 -5.44 -6.00 -0.17
C THR A 124 -4.80 -7.08 -1.04
N LEU A 125 -4.70 -8.32 -0.55
CA LEU A 125 -4.17 -9.44 -1.33
C LEU A 125 -5.09 -9.75 -2.51
N ILE A 126 -6.39 -9.90 -2.27
CA ILE A 126 -7.38 -10.19 -3.30
C ILE A 126 -7.44 -9.07 -4.34
N GLY A 127 -7.38 -7.82 -3.91
CA GLY A 127 -7.36 -6.64 -4.78
C GLY A 127 -6.14 -6.51 -5.70
N GLN A 128 -5.09 -7.35 -5.51
CA GLN A 128 -3.96 -7.42 -6.47
C GLN A 128 -4.29 -8.26 -7.72
N VAL A 129 -5.29 -9.11 -7.64
CA VAL A 129 -5.63 -10.08 -8.71
C VAL A 129 -7.03 -9.88 -9.29
N CYS A 130 -7.94 -9.26 -8.54
CA CYS A 130 -9.31 -8.99 -9.01
C CYS A 130 -9.93 -7.78 -8.29
N GLU A 131 -10.94 -7.19 -8.92
CA GLU A 131 -11.81 -6.23 -8.25
C GLU A 131 -12.81 -7.00 -7.37
N ALA A 132 -12.57 -6.93 -6.04
CA ALA A 132 -13.41 -7.61 -5.08
C ALA A 132 -14.51 -6.65 -4.58
N GLN A 133 -15.76 -7.09 -4.65
CA GLN A 133 -16.88 -6.42 -4.01
C GLN A 133 -17.26 -7.17 -2.72
N ASP A 134 -17.47 -6.42 -1.65
CA ASP A 134 -17.93 -7.00 -0.39
C ASP A 134 -19.43 -7.28 -0.45
N ALA A 135 -19.80 -8.54 -0.69
CA ALA A 135 -21.20 -8.95 -0.77
C ALA A 135 -21.96 -8.81 0.56
N SER A 136 -21.25 -8.64 1.69
CA SER A 136 -21.87 -8.42 3.00
C SER A 136 -22.32 -6.97 3.25
N ARG A 137 -21.95 -6.03 2.37
CA ARG A 137 -22.36 -4.63 2.43
C ARG A 137 -23.43 -4.33 1.38
N PRO A 138 -24.73 -4.40 1.69
CA PRO A 138 -25.79 -3.99 0.76
C PRO A 138 -25.65 -2.47 0.50
N GLY A 139 -25.40 -2.09 -0.77
CA GLY A 139 -25.40 -0.70 -1.22
C GLY A 139 -24.09 -0.07 -1.65
N TYR A 140 -22.96 -0.77 -1.63
CA TYR A 140 -21.67 -0.23 -2.10
C TYR A 140 -21.35 -0.61 -3.55
N GLY A 141 -22.30 -0.53 -4.43
CA GLY A 141 -22.12 -0.93 -5.84
C GLY A 141 -23.11 -0.30 -6.81
N LYS A 142 -23.68 0.84 -6.47
CA LYS A 142 -24.56 1.57 -7.40
C LYS A 142 -24.32 3.07 -7.28
N GLU A 143 -23.26 3.56 -7.89
CA GLU A 143 -23.13 4.95 -8.33
C GLU A 143 -21.90 5.09 -9.22
N THR A 144 -22.03 4.67 -10.47
CA THR A 144 -21.34 5.26 -11.62
C THR A 144 -22.19 5.03 -12.86
N GLU A 145 -23.40 5.54 -12.84
CA GLU A 145 -24.06 5.90 -14.08
C GLU A 145 -23.88 7.40 -14.28
N THR A 146 -23.09 7.70 -15.27
CA THR A 146 -22.84 8.98 -15.90
C THR A 146 -24.14 9.76 -16.08
N SER A 147 -24.44 10.72 -15.21
CA SER A 147 -25.32 11.80 -15.53
C SER A 147 -24.54 12.78 -16.40
N THR A 148 -24.74 12.67 -17.69
CA THR A 148 -24.49 13.74 -18.67
C THR A 148 -25.38 14.89 -18.29
N GLU A 149 -24.93 15.80 -17.49
CA GLU A 149 -25.58 17.06 -17.19
C GLU A 149 -25.40 17.94 -18.43
N SER A 150 -26.47 18.02 -19.22
CA SER A 150 -26.61 18.97 -20.29
C SER A 150 -26.67 20.39 -19.70
N ASP A 151 -25.66 21.17 -20.04
CA ASP A 151 -25.49 22.59 -19.72
C ASP A 151 -26.68 23.42 -20.27
N PRO A 152 -27.49 24.10 -19.43
CA PRO A 152 -28.62 24.92 -19.88
C PRO A 152 -28.23 26.40 -20.03
N LEU A 153 -27.08 26.74 -20.61
CA LEU A 153 -26.65 28.11 -20.86
C LEU A 153 -26.37 28.40 -22.33
N GLN A 154 -27.32 28.04 -23.23
CA GLN A 154 -27.31 28.54 -24.61
C GLN A 154 -28.72 28.80 -25.09
N ASP A 155 -29.46 29.70 -24.44
CA ASP A 155 -30.63 30.37 -25.06
C ASP A 155 -30.97 31.66 -24.31
N ALA A 156 -30.11 32.65 -24.44
CA ALA A 156 -30.46 34.03 -24.09
C ALA A 156 -29.60 35.06 -24.83
N GLN A 157 -29.68 35.06 -26.17
CA GLN A 157 -29.38 36.27 -26.96
C GLN A 157 -29.94 36.11 -28.39
N LEU A 158 -31.18 36.44 -28.56
CA LEU A 158 -31.73 36.95 -29.82
C LEU A 158 -33.15 37.47 -29.54
N GLY A 159 -33.28 38.81 -29.48
CA GLY A 159 -34.58 39.42 -29.49
C GLY A 159 -34.63 40.87 -29.02
N SER A 160 -34.78 41.72 -29.96
CA SER A 160 -35.35 43.09 -29.96
C SER A 160 -34.35 44.24 -29.83
N GLU A 161 -34.25 44.86 -30.96
CA GLU A 161 -34.47 46.25 -31.37
C GLU A 161 -33.74 47.32 -30.60
#